data_10e57aaebaf3581673b32c0938941411
#
_entry.id   10e57aaebaf3581673b32c0938941411
#
_cell.length_a   1.000
_cell.length_b   1.000
_cell.length_c   1.000
_cell.angle_alpha   90.00
_cell.angle_beta   90.00
_cell.angle_gamma   90.00
#
_symmetry.space_group_name_H-M   'P 1'
#
loop_
_entity.id
_entity.type
_entity.pdbx_description
1 polymer ?
#
loop_
_entity_poly.entity_id
_entity_poly.type
_entity_poly.pdbx_seq_one_letter_code
_entity_poly.pdbx_strand_id
1 'polypeptide(L)'
;SELRVDKIHNEGGDNDSGIDLSTNDQIVLKTAATTRLTMNATGQTTIVGEGGSTTTSVQQGLAKMWVNYTGITTTAARDSLNLSSLTDSAAGQTLLNINNDMNNDDYSGYYYTNAHANTSYGNFDNVYAGGFGSFTTGQCGNNAYGSSGNVDSYNNFCGIFGDLA
;
A
#
# COMPACT_ATOMS: atom_id res chain seq x y z
N SER A 1 14.83 -36.92 4.16
CA SER A 1 16.16 -36.31 4.28
C SER A 1 16.04 -34.83 4.41
N GLU A 2 16.90 -34.21 5.21
CA GLU A 2 16.92 -32.80 5.51
C GLU A 2 18.36 -32.29 5.26
N LEU A 3 18.49 -31.14 4.59
CA LEU A 3 19.76 -30.46 4.43
C LEU A 3 19.84 -29.33 5.48
N ARG A 4 20.89 -29.32 6.31
CA ARG A 4 21.16 -28.29 7.31
C ARG A 4 22.45 -27.60 6.94
N VAL A 5 22.37 -26.31 6.61
CA VAL A 5 23.51 -25.49 6.22
C VAL A 5 23.38 -24.09 6.82
N ASP A 6 24.50 -23.49 7.18
CA ASP A 6 24.54 -22.12 7.64
C ASP A 6 24.66 -21.11 6.48
N LYS A 7 25.26 -21.55 5.37
CA LYS A 7 25.45 -20.68 4.20
C LYS A 7 25.38 -21.46 2.89
N ILE A 8 24.85 -20.80 1.88
CA ILE A 8 24.86 -21.24 0.49
C ILE A 8 25.53 -20.15 -0.34
N HIS A 9 26.64 -20.44 -0.96
CA HIS A 9 27.41 -19.51 -1.79
C HIS A 9 27.43 -19.93 -3.27
N ASN A 10 27.75 -18.99 -4.16
CA ASN A 10 28.03 -19.28 -5.54
C ASN A 10 29.31 -20.13 -5.65
N GLU A 11 29.29 -21.19 -6.50
CA GLU A 11 30.42 -22.11 -6.68
C GLU A 11 31.56 -21.47 -7.48
N GLY A 12 31.23 -20.62 -8.46
CA GLY A 12 32.21 -19.95 -9.32
C GLY A 12 32.44 -18.52 -8.89
N GLY A 13 33.67 -18.15 -8.53
CA GLY A 13 34.02 -16.79 -8.17
C GLY A 13 34.63 -16.65 -6.78
N ASP A 14 34.38 -15.54 -6.11
CA ASP A 14 34.97 -15.17 -4.82
C ASP A 14 34.20 -15.64 -3.60
N ASN A 15 33.08 -16.38 -3.78
CA ASN A 15 32.22 -16.91 -2.71
C ASN A 15 31.61 -15.84 -1.81
N ASP A 16 31.43 -14.63 -2.29
CA ASP A 16 30.94 -13.49 -1.52
C ASP A 16 29.43 -13.19 -1.72
N SER A 17 28.78 -13.94 -2.60
CA SER A 17 27.36 -13.83 -2.90
C SER A 17 26.62 -15.11 -2.52
N GLY A 18 25.44 -14.99 -1.89
CA GLY A 18 24.69 -16.16 -1.47
C GLY A 18 23.61 -15.89 -0.43
N ILE A 19 23.21 -16.98 0.21
CA ILE A 19 22.23 -16.98 1.30
C ILE A 19 22.98 -17.28 2.61
N ASP A 20 22.80 -16.42 3.61
CA ASP A 20 23.39 -16.59 4.94
C ASP A 20 22.26 -16.89 5.95
N LEU A 21 22.34 -18.05 6.58
CA LEU A 21 21.42 -18.59 7.58
C LEU A 21 22.10 -18.76 8.94
N SER A 22 23.32 -18.23 9.11
CA SER A 22 24.12 -18.42 10.32
C SER A 22 23.59 -17.66 11.55
N THR A 23 22.71 -16.68 11.34
CA THR A 23 22.00 -16.00 12.43
C THR A 23 20.65 -16.68 12.64
N ASN A 24 20.37 -17.09 13.89
CA ASN A 24 19.13 -17.76 14.24
C ASN A 24 17.90 -16.91 13.84
N ASP A 25 16.87 -17.57 13.30
CA ASP A 25 15.60 -16.96 12.91
C ASP A 25 15.72 -15.81 11.89
N GLN A 26 16.77 -15.83 11.06
CA GLN A 26 17.03 -14.80 10.07
C GLN A 26 17.46 -15.42 8.73
N ILE A 27 16.96 -14.85 7.63
CA ILE A 27 17.42 -15.13 6.26
C ILE A 27 18.06 -13.87 5.69
N VAL A 28 19.30 -13.96 5.23
CA VAL A 28 20.04 -12.83 4.65
C VAL A 28 20.49 -13.19 3.24
N LEU A 29 20.20 -12.32 2.27
CA LEU A 29 20.76 -12.39 0.93
C LEU A 29 21.92 -11.41 0.81
N LYS A 30 23.04 -11.89 0.27
CA LYS A 30 24.27 -11.11 0.08
C LYS A 30 24.71 -11.08 -1.39
N THR A 31 25.30 -9.98 -1.80
CA THR A 31 26.11 -9.85 -3.03
C THR A 31 27.34 -9.05 -2.71
N ALA A 32 28.51 -9.44 -3.25
CA ALA A 32 29.79 -8.79 -2.98
C ALA A 32 30.03 -8.61 -1.47
N ALA A 33 29.87 -9.69 -0.70
CA ALA A 33 29.95 -9.76 0.76
C ALA A 33 29.01 -8.79 1.52
N THR A 34 28.16 -8.05 0.82
CA THR A 34 27.26 -7.03 1.38
C THR A 34 25.84 -7.56 1.48
N THR A 35 25.20 -7.38 2.65
CA THR A 35 23.79 -7.68 2.84
C THR A 35 22.93 -6.81 1.91
N ARG A 36 22.02 -7.43 1.16
CA ARG A 36 21.09 -6.75 0.27
C ARG A 36 19.64 -6.85 0.73
N LEU A 37 19.28 -7.99 1.32
CA LEU A 37 17.97 -8.23 1.88
C LEU A 37 18.11 -9.01 3.18
N THR A 38 17.31 -8.67 4.17
CA THR A 38 17.19 -9.41 5.43
C THR A 38 15.71 -9.64 5.74
N MET A 39 15.37 -10.88 6.08
CA MET A 39 14.10 -11.26 6.70
C MET A 39 14.40 -11.72 8.12
N ASN A 40 13.83 -11.04 9.12
CA ASN A 40 14.07 -11.32 10.53
C ASN A 40 13.04 -12.30 11.13
N ALA A 41 13.20 -12.65 12.39
CA ALA A 41 12.33 -13.57 13.13
C ALA A 41 10.85 -13.16 13.17
N THR A 42 10.54 -11.90 13.05
CA THR A 42 9.16 -11.39 13.01
C THR A 42 8.57 -11.33 11.60
N GLY A 43 9.33 -11.79 10.58
CA GLY A 43 8.92 -11.74 9.17
C GLY A 43 9.10 -10.37 8.51
N GLN A 44 9.63 -9.39 9.24
CA GLN A 44 9.93 -8.09 8.65
C GLN A 44 11.08 -8.22 7.64
N THR A 45 10.86 -7.72 6.44
CA THR A 45 11.84 -7.72 5.35
C THR A 45 12.38 -6.33 5.12
N THR A 46 13.71 -6.20 5.14
CA THR A 46 14.41 -4.96 4.78
C THR A 46 15.26 -5.16 3.54
N ILE A 47 15.35 -4.14 2.71
CA ILE A 47 16.24 -4.09 1.54
C ILE A 47 17.19 -2.91 1.65
N VAL A 48 18.37 -3.06 1.06
CA VAL A 48 19.30 -1.94 0.88
C VAL A 48 18.80 -1.05 -0.23
N GLY A 49 18.70 0.25 0.05
CA GLY A 49 18.31 1.26 -0.93
C GLY A 49 19.34 1.42 -2.05
N GLU A 50 18.95 2.12 -3.11
CA GLU A 50 19.77 2.32 -4.33
C GLU A 50 21.13 2.96 -4.05
N GLY A 51 21.26 3.77 -3.01
CA GLY A 51 22.53 4.34 -2.56
C GLY A 51 23.49 3.37 -1.86
N GLY A 52 23.06 2.11 -1.63
CA GLY A 52 23.92 1.03 -1.15
C GLY A 52 24.25 1.02 0.35
N SER A 53 23.82 2.00 1.12
CA SER A 53 24.20 2.13 2.54
C SER A 53 23.01 2.17 3.52
N THR A 54 21.86 2.65 3.11
CA THR A 54 20.65 2.74 3.94
C THR A 54 19.70 1.60 3.64
N THR A 55 18.93 1.16 4.63
CA THR A 55 17.91 0.12 4.48
C THR A 55 16.51 0.72 4.58
N THR A 56 15.56 0.08 3.91
CA THR A 56 14.13 0.41 4.01
C THR A 56 13.30 -0.85 4.20
N SER A 57 12.16 -0.73 4.88
CA SER A 57 11.20 -1.83 5.04
C SER A 57 10.43 -2.05 3.74
N VAL A 58 10.42 -3.28 3.26
CA VAL A 58 9.59 -3.67 2.10
C VAL A 58 8.11 -3.53 2.44
N GLN A 59 7.71 -3.98 3.63
CA GLN A 59 6.32 -3.93 4.07
C GLN A 59 5.79 -2.50 4.11
N GLN A 60 6.55 -1.54 4.61
CA GLN A 60 6.11 -0.14 4.63
C GLN A 60 5.99 0.49 3.24
N GLY A 61 6.82 0.05 2.30
CA GLY A 61 6.75 0.51 0.91
C GLY A 61 5.58 -0.04 0.10
N LEU A 62 4.90 -1.07 0.59
CA LEU A 62 3.75 -1.67 -0.09
C LEU A 62 2.44 -1.01 0.35
N ALA A 63 1.52 -0.83 -0.61
CA ALA A 63 0.16 -0.43 -0.29
C ALA A 63 -0.51 -1.47 0.62
N LYS A 64 -1.18 -1.03 1.67
CA LYS A 64 -1.91 -1.89 2.62
C LYS A 64 -3.38 -2.02 2.27
N MET A 65 -3.93 -1.04 1.61
CA MET A 65 -5.23 -1.07 0.98
C MET A 65 -5.18 -0.20 -0.28
N TRP A 66 -5.89 -0.60 -1.31
CA TRP A 66 -6.21 0.26 -2.42
C TRP A 66 -7.60 -0.06 -2.97
N VAL A 67 -8.22 0.91 -3.60
CA VAL A 67 -9.52 0.75 -4.23
C VAL A 67 -9.67 1.65 -5.46
N ASN A 68 -10.30 1.11 -6.49
CA ASN A 68 -10.90 1.84 -7.60
C ASN A 68 -12.41 1.71 -7.49
N TYR A 69 -13.14 2.82 -7.40
CA TYR A 69 -14.58 2.79 -7.19
C TYR A 69 -15.33 3.92 -7.92
N THR A 70 -16.65 3.74 -8.04
CA THR A 70 -17.57 4.77 -8.49
C THR A 70 -18.34 5.31 -7.27
N GLY A 71 -18.55 6.63 -7.22
CA GLY A 71 -19.44 7.28 -6.25
C GLY A 71 -20.78 7.69 -6.82
N ILE A 72 -21.02 7.51 -8.13
CA ILE A 72 -22.29 7.93 -8.77
C ILE A 72 -23.33 6.80 -8.70
N THR A 73 -24.60 7.20 -8.53
CA THR A 73 -25.79 6.33 -8.44
C THR A 73 -25.75 5.35 -7.28
N THR A 74 -24.83 4.43 -7.28
CA THR A 74 -24.57 3.47 -6.20
C THR A 74 -23.07 3.40 -6.02
N THR A 75 -22.58 3.78 -4.84
CA THR A 75 -21.17 3.68 -4.50
C THR A 75 -20.73 2.23 -4.50
N ALA A 76 -19.81 1.87 -5.38
CA ALA A 76 -19.36 0.50 -5.59
C ALA A 76 -17.89 0.41 -5.99
N ALA A 77 -17.17 -0.51 -5.40
CA ALA A 77 -15.81 -0.85 -5.82
C ALA A 77 -15.84 -1.58 -7.18
N ARG A 78 -14.92 -1.20 -8.06
CA ARG A 78 -14.63 -1.94 -9.30
C ARG A 78 -13.56 -2.99 -9.06
N ASP A 79 -12.55 -2.63 -8.27
CA ASP A 79 -11.47 -3.51 -7.86
C ASP A 79 -10.81 -2.97 -6.59
N SER A 80 -10.24 -3.84 -5.77
CA SER A 80 -9.64 -3.43 -4.48
C SER A 80 -8.72 -4.48 -3.89
N LEU A 81 -7.87 -4.04 -2.98
CA LEU A 81 -7.07 -4.85 -2.07
C LEU A 81 -7.39 -4.43 -0.63
N ASN A 82 -7.66 -5.38 0.24
CA ASN A 82 -7.87 -5.17 1.69
C ASN A 82 -9.02 -4.18 2.02
N LEU A 83 -10.02 -4.08 1.14
CA LEU A 83 -11.24 -3.33 1.36
C LEU A 83 -12.35 -4.30 1.77
N SER A 84 -13.07 -4.00 2.86
CA SER A 84 -14.25 -4.78 3.27
C SER A 84 -15.53 -4.22 2.65
N SER A 85 -15.69 -2.91 2.64
CA SER A 85 -16.87 -2.24 2.06
C SER A 85 -16.63 -0.74 1.83
N LEU A 86 -17.52 -0.14 1.05
CA LEU A 86 -17.65 1.30 0.90
C LEU A 86 -18.93 1.75 1.59
N THR A 87 -18.89 2.89 2.29
CA THR A 87 -20.08 3.53 2.85
C THR A 87 -20.23 4.91 2.22
N ASP A 88 -21.30 5.10 1.50
CA ASP A 88 -21.73 6.41 0.99
C ASP A 88 -22.27 7.23 2.15
N SER A 89 -21.51 8.22 2.60
CA SER A 89 -21.87 9.03 3.77
C SER A 89 -22.67 10.29 3.39
N ALA A 90 -22.38 10.86 2.25
CA ALA A 90 -23.07 12.01 1.67
C ALA A 90 -22.53 12.25 0.26
N ALA A 91 -23.16 13.14 -0.51
CA ALA A 91 -22.64 13.54 -1.81
C ALA A 91 -21.13 13.82 -1.78
N GLY A 92 -20.38 13.14 -2.59
CA GLY A 92 -18.93 13.22 -2.68
C GLY A 92 -18.15 12.71 -1.46
N GLN A 93 -18.81 12.11 -0.47
CA GLN A 93 -18.17 11.63 0.75
C GLN A 93 -18.31 10.11 0.88
N THR A 94 -17.21 9.42 0.82
CA THR A 94 -17.17 7.96 0.93
C THR A 94 -16.24 7.54 2.07
N LEU A 95 -16.72 6.63 2.92
CA LEU A 95 -15.88 5.92 3.88
C LEU A 95 -15.43 4.60 3.28
N LEU A 96 -14.15 4.31 3.42
CA LEU A 96 -13.50 3.09 2.96
C LEU A 96 -13.23 2.22 4.20
N ASN A 97 -13.94 1.12 4.32
CA ASN A 97 -13.78 0.20 5.45
C ASN A 97 -12.70 -0.82 5.11
N ILE A 98 -11.68 -0.91 5.95
CA ILE A 98 -10.51 -1.78 5.77
C ILE A 98 -10.86 -3.17 6.27
N ASN A 99 -10.41 -4.23 5.59
CA ASN A 99 -10.71 -5.61 5.97
C ASN A 99 -9.76 -6.14 7.05
N ASN A 100 -8.46 -5.92 6.88
CA ASN A 100 -7.45 -6.19 7.89
C ASN A 100 -6.95 -4.86 8.40
N ASP A 101 -7.23 -4.56 9.65
CA ASP A 101 -6.99 -3.27 10.27
C ASP A 101 -5.54 -2.81 10.17
N MET A 102 -5.35 -1.51 10.15
CA MET A 102 -4.04 -0.89 10.35
C MET A 102 -3.64 -0.98 11.83
N ASN A 103 -2.35 -1.02 12.10
CA ASN A 103 -1.82 -1.09 13.47
C ASN A 103 -2.15 0.16 14.31
N ASN A 104 -2.27 1.31 13.65
CA ASN A 104 -2.66 2.59 14.25
C ASN A 104 -3.35 3.47 13.19
N ASP A 105 -3.71 4.68 13.54
CA ASP A 105 -4.33 5.69 12.67
C ASP A 105 -3.33 6.67 12.04
N ASP A 106 -2.02 6.48 12.27
CA ASP A 106 -0.92 7.31 11.74
C ASP A 106 -0.43 6.86 10.34
N TYR A 107 -1.26 6.17 9.57
CA TYR A 107 -0.92 5.79 8.20
C TYR A 107 -1.12 6.95 7.21
N SER A 108 -0.45 6.89 6.09
CA SER A 108 -0.55 7.86 5.01
C SER A 108 -1.27 7.28 3.78
N GLY A 109 -1.80 8.16 2.95
CA GLY A 109 -2.46 7.71 1.73
C GLY A 109 -2.56 8.80 0.68
N TYR A 110 -3.03 8.39 -0.47
CA TYR A 110 -3.42 9.29 -1.55
C TYR A 110 -4.86 9.03 -1.95
N TYR A 111 -5.51 10.08 -2.37
CA TYR A 111 -6.83 10.05 -2.99
C TYR A 111 -6.79 10.85 -4.29
N TYR A 112 -7.32 10.26 -5.33
CA TYR A 112 -7.49 10.90 -6.62
C TYR A 112 -8.91 10.68 -7.11
N THR A 113 -9.51 11.72 -7.65
CA THR A 113 -10.83 11.66 -8.27
C THR A 113 -10.81 12.40 -9.60
N ASN A 114 -11.56 11.89 -10.57
CA ASN A 114 -11.80 12.58 -11.81
C ASN A 114 -13.21 12.27 -12.34
N ALA A 115 -13.68 13.14 -13.20
CA ALA A 115 -14.95 13.08 -13.92
C ALA A 115 -16.21 13.28 -13.05
N HIS A 116 -16.98 14.24 -13.47
CA HIS A 116 -18.31 14.59 -12.98
C HIS A 116 -19.31 13.46 -13.23
N ALA A 117 -20.40 13.46 -12.49
CA ALA A 117 -21.46 12.46 -12.36
C ALA A 117 -22.11 11.96 -13.67
N ASN A 118 -21.79 12.49 -14.83
CA ASN A 118 -22.59 12.22 -16.02
C ASN A 118 -21.82 11.97 -17.32
N THR A 119 -20.51 11.77 -17.32
CA THR A 119 -19.78 11.55 -18.56
C THR A 119 -18.84 10.36 -18.51
N SER A 120 -19.13 9.38 -19.33
CA SER A 120 -18.17 8.40 -19.82
C SER A 120 -17.00 9.16 -20.44
N TYR A 121 -15.79 9.06 -19.84
CA TYR A 121 -14.52 9.47 -20.42
C TYR A 121 -14.52 10.81 -21.18
N GLY A 122 -13.95 11.86 -20.61
CA GLY A 122 -13.49 12.97 -21.41
C GLY A 122 -13.71 14.39 -20.92
N ASN A 123 -14.46 14.64 -19.88
CA ASN A 123 -14.49 15.97 -19.28
C ASN A 123 -13.77 15.91 -17.93
N PHE A 124 -12.59 16.50 -17.88
CA PHE A 124 -11.87 16.81 -16.63
C PHE A 124 -12.51 18.02 -15.92
N ASP A 125 -13.82 18.09 -15.94
CA ASP A 125 -14.54 19.22 -15.38
C ASP A 125 -14.50 19.18 -13.85
N ASN A 126 -13.50 19.87 -13.31
CA ASN A 126 -13.52 20.50 -11.99
C ASN A 126 -13.96 19.63 -10.79
N VAL A 127 -13.70 18.33 -10.80
CA VAL A 127 -13.78 17.53 -9.59
C VAL A 127 -12.37 17.41 -9.00
N TYR A 128 -12.20 17.90 -7.80
CA TYR A 128 -10.94 17.89 -7.08
C TYR A 128 -11.01 16.88 -5.94
N ALA A 129 -9.91 16.20 -5.67
CA ALA A 129 -9.74 15.48 -4.42
C ALA A 129 -9.79 16.52 -3.27
N GLY A 130 -10.86 16.50 -2.53
CA GLY A 130 -11.10 17.53 -1.51
C GLY A 130 -10.46 17.24 -0.18
N GLY A 131 -10.14 16.00 0.09
CA GLY A 131 -9.53 15.62 1.35
C GLY A 131 -9.51 14.11 1.55
N PHE A 132 -8.54 13.68 2.28
CA PHE A 132 -8.39 12.34 2.79
C PHE A 132 -8.31 12.45 4.31
N GLY A 133 -9.19 11.78 5.04
CA GLY A 133 -9.30 11.96 6.48
C GLY A 133 -10.14 10.87 7.16
N SER A 134 -10.65 11.18 8.35
CA SER A 134 -11.41 10.23 9.17
C SER A 134 -10.65 8.92 9.42
N PHE A 135 -9.36 9.03 9.72
CA PHE A 135 -8.49 7.90 9.95
C PHE A 135 -8.84 7.19 11.27
N THR A 136 -9.07 5.90 11.17
CA THR A 136 -9.06 4.95 12.28
C THR A 136 -8.31 3.71 11.83
N THR A 137 -8.04 2.76 12.70
CA THR A 137 -7.37 1.51 12.30
C THR A 137 -8.14 0.77 11.20
N GLY A 138 -9.46 0.76 11.25
CA GLY A 138 -10.33 0.03 10.33
C GLY A 138 -10.97 0.86 9.23
N GLN A 139 -10.69 2.17 9.13
CA GLN A 139 -11.43 3.04 8.20
C GLN A 139 -10.65 4.30 7.82
N CYS A 140 -10.83 4.74 6.59
CA CYS A 140 -10.49 6.10 6.16
C CYS A 140 -11.62 6.68 5.31
N GLY A 141 -11.68 8.02 5.22
CA GLY A 141 -12.67 8.73 4.43
C GLY A 141 -12.04 9.61 3.36
N ASN A 142 -12.74 9.82 2.28
CA ASN A 142 -12.36 10.77 1.25
C ASN A 142 -13.52 11.65 0.81
N ASN A 143 -13.17 12.81 0.25
CA ASN A 143 -14.11 13.76 -0.28
C ASN A 143 -13.75 14.15 -1.72
N ALA A 144 -14.77 14.24 -2.57
CA ALA A 144 -14.69 14.80 -3.89
C ALA A 144 -15.45 16.15 -3.94
N TYR A 145 -14.83 17.17 -4.50
CA TYR A 145 -15.41 18.51 -4.62
C TYR A 145 -15.56 18.92 -6.08
N GLY A 146 -16.73 19.47 -6.40
CA GLY A 146 -16.95 20.24 -7.61
C GLY A 146 -16.94 21.76 -7.34
N SER A 147 -17.22 22.54 -8.37
CA SER A 147 -17.28 24.02 -8.27
C SER A 147 -18.32 24.56 -7.28
N SER A 148 -19.32 23.76 -6.91
CA SER A 148 -20.43 24.14 -6.04
C SER A 148 -20.49 23.35 -4.71
N GLY A 149 -19.45 22.62 -4.37
CA GLY A 149 -19.38 21.80 -3.13
C GLY A 149 -19.10 20.34 -3.39
N ASN A 150 -19.43 19.48 -2.43
CA ASN A 150 -19.24 18.04 -2.55
C ASN A 150 -20.04 17.47 -3.70
N VAL A 151 -19.44 16.56 -4.48
CA VAL A 151 -20.07 15.95 -5.66
C VAL A 151 -19.60 14.51 -5.83
N ASP A 152 -20.56 13.64 -6.15
CA ASP A 152 -20.23 12.25 -6.49
C ASP A 152 -19.43 12.22 -7.80
N SER A 153 -18.42 11.37 -7.83
CA SER A 153 -17.52 11.26 -8.98
C SER A 153 -17.49 9.84 -9.55
N TYR A 154 -17.28 9.76 -10.86
CA TYR A 154 -17.30 8.49 -11.58
C TYR A 154 -16.07 7.64 -11.28
N ASN A 155 -14.89 8.24 -11.23
CA ASN A 155 -13.64 7.54 -10.95
C ASN A 155 -13.00 8.06 -9.69
N ASN A 156 -12.84 7.18 -8.74
CA ASN A 156 -12.15 7.43 -7.48
C ASN A 156 -11.09 6.36 -7.26
N PHE A 157 -9.90 6.81 -6.88
CA PHE A 157 -8.77 5.95 -6.58
C PHE A 157 -8.21 6.32 -5.22
N CYS A 158 -8.04 5.35 -4.37
CA CYS A 158 -7.42 5.53 -3.07
C CYS A 158 -6.38 4.45 -2.81
N GLY A 159 -5.30 4.80 -2.14
CA GLY A 159 -4.32 3.85 -1.64
C GLY A 159 -3.72 4.33 -0.34
N ILE A 160 -3.45 3.42 0.58
CA ILE A 160 -2.87 3.71 1.88
C ILE A 160 -1.62 2.88 2.15
N PHE A 161 -0.70 3.46 2.92
CA PHE A 161 0.59 2.92 3.30
C PHE A 161 0.76 3.08 4.81
N GLY A 162 1.35 2.11 5.46
CA GLY A 162 1.57 2.07 6.91
C GLY A 162 1.84 0.64 7.36
N ASP A 163 1.53 0.34 8.60
CA ASP A 163 1.66 -1.01 9.16
C ASP A 163 0.28 -1.64 9.35
N LEU A 164 0.13 -2.91 8.98
CA LEU A 164 -1.05 -3.72 9.35
C LEU A 164 -0.94 -4.16 10.81
N ALA A 165 -2.09 -4.35 11.47
CA ALA A 165 -2.18 -4.87 12.84
C ALA A 165 -1.68 -6.31 12.97
#